data_619bb29b423e4ecd529241caeb0c1d07
#
_entry.id   619bb29b423e4ecd529241caeb0c1d07
#
_cell.length_a   1.000
_cell.length_b   1.000
_cell.length_c   1.000
_cell.angle_alpha   90.00
_cell.angle_beta   90.00
_cell.angle_gamma   90.00
#
_symmetry.space_group_name_H-M   'P 1'
#
loop_
_entity.id
_entity.type
_entity.pdbx_description
1 polymer ?
#
loop_
_entity_poly.entity_id
_entity_poly.type
_entity_poly.pdbx_seq_one_letter_code
_entity_poly.pdbx_strand_id
1 'polypeptide(L)'
;MLTVHNFTYGLLTPGLAYLLSVLGSFLGLRCTARAQAHTGSSRIRWLVLGALSIGAAGIWVMHFIAMLGYSIPGEQIRFNVPLTVLSLLIAVAVVLVGLCIVGFGDDTTPRLLIGGVITGVGVASMHYMGIAAMRLDGTMQFSPLLFIASVVIAVVAATAALWFTLRMRTIWSTVGAALIMGVAICGMHYTGMAAMKMYPVAPGTLAATAGASAAGFLLPLILGISILAFVLTALIALSPSDEEIRAEAALTERIAQLEQNTGGPRYRG
;
A
#
# COMPACT_ATOMS: atom_id res chain seq x y z
N MET A 1 11.85 -30.38 -10.39
CA MET A 1 11.68 -29.00 -9.88
C MET A 1 12.57 -28.11 -10.72
N LEU A 2 12.04 -27.00 -11.27
CA LEU A 2 12.84 -26.05 -12.04
C LEU A 2 13.72 -25.23 -11.07
N THR A 3 14.92 -24.87 -11.53
CA THR A 3 15.77 -23.94 -10.79
C THR A 3 15.19 -22.55 -10.91
N VAL A 4 14.90 -21.90 -9.79
CA VAL A 4 14.35 -20.55 -9.74
C VAL A 4 15.33 -19.62 -9.03
N HIS A 5 15.43 -18.39 -9.52
CA HIS A 5 16.20 -17.32 -8.89
C HIS A 5 15.24 -16.23 -8.42
N ASN A 6 15.24 -15.93 -7.11
CA ASN A 6 14.40 -14.88 -6.52
C ASN A 6 15.09 -13.51 -6.50
N PHE A 7 16.39 -13.46 -6.76
CA PHE A 7 17.23 -12.25 -6.65
C PHE A 7 18.14 -12.12 -7.87
N THR A 8 17.56 -12.16 -9.07
CA THR A 8 18.30 -12.06 -10.36
C THR A 8 19.16 -10.79 -10.44
N TYR A 9 18.68 -9.70 -9.87
CA TYR A 9 19.37 -8.40 -9.81
C TYR A 9 20.00 -8.13 -8.43
N GLY A 10 20.35 -9.19 -7.68
CA GLY A 10 20.89 -9.07 -6.32
C GLY A 10 19.94 -8.37 -5.37
N LEU A 11 20.45 -7.45 -4.57
CA LEU A 11 19.65 -6.69 -3.59
C LEU A 11 18.92 -5.48 -4.17
N LEU A 12 19.02 -5.21 -5.47
CA LEU A 12 18.38 -4.04 -6.09
C LEU A 12 16.85 -4.13 -6.03
N THR A 13 16.27 -5.24 -6.49
CA THR A 13 14.81 -5.41 -6.48
C THR A 13 14.22 -5.50 -5.07
N PRO A 14 14.77 -6.26 -4.11
CA PRO A 14 14.25 -6.22 -2.74
C PRO A 14 14.47 -4.87 -2.04
N GLY A 15 15.56 -4.17 -2.32
CA GLY A 15 15.81 -2.84 -1.77
C GLY A 15 14.81 -1.81 -2.28
N LEU A 16 14.55 -1.76 -3.58
CA LEU A 16 13.53 -0.89 -4.18
C LEU A 16 12.12 -1.25 -3.70
N ALA A 17 11.80 -2.54 -3.63
CA ALA A 17 10.53 -3.03 -3.11
C ALA A 17 10.30 -2.54 -1.68
N TYR A 18 11.29 -2.69 -0.80
CA TYR A 18 11.22 -2.21 0.58
C TYR A 18 11.05 -0.69 0.64
N LEU A 19 11.86 0.07 -0.10
CA LEU A 19 11.77 1.55 -0.10
C LEU A 19 10.40 2.05 -0.54
N LEU A 20 9.82 1.48 -1.59
CA LEU A 20 8.48 1.87 -2.05
C LEU A 20 7.38 1.42 -1.10
N SER A 21 7.55 0.27 -0.44
CA SER A 21 6.63 -0.15 0.63
C SER A 21 6.65 0.81 1.80
N VAL A 22 7.83 1.25 2.24
CA VAL A 22 7.99 2.27 3.29
C VAL A 22 7.36 3.60 2.88
N LEU A 23 7.63 4.06 1.65
CA LEU A 23 7.08 5.32 1.14
C LEU A 23 5.55 5.28 1.09
N GLY A 24 4.96 4.24 0.47
CA GLY A 24 3.51 4.07 0.39
C GLY A 24 2.85 3.96 1.77
N SER A 25 3.49 3.26 2.71
CA SER A 25 3.04 3.14 4.10
C SER A 25 3.09 4.48 4.82
N PHE A 26 4.19 5.22 4.70
CA PHE A 26 4.34 6.55 5.28
C PHE A 26 3.26 7.51 4.79
N LEU A 27 3.07 7.58 3.47
CA LEU A 27 2.03 8.41 2.86
C LEU A 27 0.63 8.04 3.34
N GLY A 28 0.33 6.74 3.35
CA GLY A 28 -0.95 6.26 3.82
C GLY A 28 -1.22 6.61 5.26
N LEU A 29 -0.24 6.48 6.15
CA LEU A 29 -0.35 6.89 7.55
C LEU A 29 -0.58 8.42 7.66
N ARG A 30 0.08 9.24 6.83
CA ARG A 30 -0.17 10.70 6.80
C ARG A 30 -1.57 11.02 6.31
N CYS A 31 -2.07 10.33 5.28
CA CYS A 31 -3.43 10.48 4.79
C CYS A 31 -4.47 10.10 5.86
N THR A 32 -4.26 8.99 6.58
CA THR A 32 -5.18 8.54 7.63
C THR A 32 -5.17 9.47 8.85
N ALA A 33 -4.02 10.03 9.21
CA ALA A 33 -3.95 11.07 10.25
C ALA A 33 -4.80 12.30 9.88
N ARG A 34 -4.73 12.75 8.61
CA ARG A 34 -5.60 13.84 8.11
C ARG A 34 -7.07 13.42 8.05
N ALA A 35 -7.38 12.18 7.66
CA ALA A 35 -8.75 11.68 7.67
C ALA A 35 -9.40 11.79 9.06
N GLN A 36 -8.62 11.60 10.12
CA GLN A 36 -9.12 11.70 11.49
C GLN A 36 -9.39 13.15 11.92
N ALA A 37 -8.72 14.13 11.32
CA ALA A 37 -8.95 15.56 11.58
C ALA A 37 -10.15 16.13 10.81
N HIS A 38 -10.74 15.36 9.87
CA HIS A 38 -11.81 15.82 8.99
C HIS A 38 -13.08 14.98 9.18
N THR A 39 -14.21 15.51 8.69
CA THR A 39 -15.52 14.84 8.68
C THR A 39 -16.12 14.80 7.26
N GLY A 40 -17.19 14.03 7.07
CA GLY A 40 -17.93 13.98 5.81
C GLY A 40 -17.07 13.56 4.61
N SER A 41 -17.29 14.20 3.47
CA SER A 41 -16.63 13.88 2.20
C SER A 41 -15.11 14.09 2.22
N SER A 42 -14.62 15.03 3.02
CA SER A 42 -13.18 15.28 3.16
C SER A 42 -12.48 14.08 3.82
N ARG A 43 -13.09 13.52 4.87
CA ARG A 43 -12.57 12.29 5.53
C ARG A 43 -12.50 11.12 4.55
N ILE A 44 -13.55 10.91 3.74
CA ILE A 44 -13.57 9.83 2.74
C ILE A 44 -12.44 10.02 1.73
N ARG A 45 -12.23 11.24 1.22
CA ARG A 45 -11.14 11.52 0.27
C ARG A 45 -9.78 11.15 0.85
N TRP A 46 -9.50 11.52 2.11
CA TRP A 46 -8.24 11.16 2.76
C TRP A 46 -8.09 9.66 2.99
N LEU A 47 -9.18 8.93 3.31
CA LEU A 47 -9.13 7.46 3.42
C LEU A 47 -8.86 6.80 2.06
N VAL A 48 -9.46 7.30 0.96
CA VAL A 48 -9.19 6.80 -0.39
C VAL A 48 -7.73 7.06 -0.79
N LEU A 49 -7.20 8.26 -0.52
CA LEU A 49 -5.78 8.56 -0.77
C LEU A 49 -4.86 7.67 0.07
N GLY A 50 -5.23 7.39 1.33
CA GLY A 50 -4.54 6.45 2.19
C GLY A 50 -4.54 5.03 1.64
N ALA A 51 -5.68 4.57 1.13
CA ALA A 51 -5.81 3.25 0.51
C ALA A 51 -5.02 3.13 -0.79
N LEU A 52 -5.00 4.15 -1.63
CA LEU A 52 -4.15 4.22 -2.82
C LEU A 52 -2.66 4.20 -2.45
N SER A 53 -2.27 4.95 -1.43
CA SER A 53 -0.88 5.01 -1.00
C SER A 53 -0.40 3.67 -0.43
N ILE A 54 -1.15 3.07 0.51
CA ILE A 54 -0.77 1.78 1.12
C ILE A 54 -0.99 0.64 0.12
N GLY A 55 -2.19 0.54 -0.46
CA GLY A 55 -2.60 -0.60 -1.30
C GLY A 55 -1.89 -0.62 -2.64
N ALA A 56 -1.90 0.48 -3.40
CA ALA A 56 -1.25 0.51 -4.70
C ALA A 56 0.26 0.70 -4.58
N ALA A 57 0.76 1.78 -3.97
CA ALA A 57 2.18 2.08 -3.95
C ALA A 57 2.95 1.20 -2.93
N GLY A 58 2.41 1.02 -1.72
CA GLY A 58 3.11 0.31 -0.64
C GLY A 58 3.07 -1.20 -0.78
N ILE A 59 1.97 -1.79 -1.24
CA ILE A 59 1.76 -3.25 -1.28
C ILE A 59 1.89 -3.76 -2.72
N TRP A 60 1.08 -3.26 -3.66
CA TRP A 60 1.02 -3.81 -5.01
C TRP A 60 2.31 -3.51 -5.81
N VAL A 61 2.79 -2.28 -5.81
CA VAL A 61 4.05 -1.91 -6.50
C VAL A 61 5.22 -2.67 -5.90
N MET A 62 5.32 -2.75 -4.56
CA MET A 62 6.34 -3.55 -3.89
C MET A 62 6.33 -5.00 -4.39
N HIS A 63 5.13 -5.64 -4.41
CA HIS A 63 4.96 -7.02 -4.85
C HIS A 63 5.52 -7.25 -6.27
N PHE A 64 5.14 -6.40 -7.23
CA PHE A 64 5.56 -6.58 -8.61
C PHE A 64 7.02 -6.16 -8.85
N ILE A 65 7.58 -5.19 -8.13
CA ILE A 65 9.02 -4.90 -8.17
C ILE A 65 9.83 -6.08 -7.63
N ALA A 66 9.40 -6.67 -6.52
CA ALA A 66 10.05 -7.87 -5.99
C ALA A 66 9.97 -9.03 -7.00
N MET A 67 8.83 -9.20 -7.69
CA MET A 67 8.66 -10.21 -8.74
C MET A 67 9.53 -9.98 -9.99
N LEU A 68 9.96 -8.74 -10.29
CA LEU A 68 10.94 -8.51 -11.35
C LEU A 68 12.29 -9.17 -11.06
N GLY A 69 12.60 -9.42 -9.78
CA GLY A 69 13.77 -10.17 -9.37
C GLY A 69 13.63 -11.69 -9.52
N TYR A 70 12.42 -12.19 -9.79
CA TYR A 70 12.17 -13.61 -9.99
C TYR A 70 12.45 -14.01 -11.43
N SER A 71 13.22 -15.06 -11.65
CA SER A 71 13.48 -15.60 -12.99
C SER A 71 13.66 -17.13 -12.99
N ILE A 72 13.38 -17.71 -14.13
CA ILE A 72 13.65 -19.12 -14.46
C ILE A 72 14.57 -19.11 -15.67
N PRO A 73 15.76 -19.75 -15.59
CA PRO A 73 16.69 -19.80 -16.71
C PRO A 73 16.04 -20.32 -18.00
N GLY A 74 16.16 -19.54 -19.09
CA GLY A 74 15.59 -19.91 -20.40
C GLY A 74 14.12 -19.56 -20.59
N GLU A 75 13.39 -19.06 -19.58
CA GLU A 75 11.98 -18.72 -19.64
C GLU A 75 11.74 -17.22 -19.66
N GLN A 76 10.80 -16.77 -20.51
CA GLN A 76 10.29 -15.39 -20.48
C GLN A 76 8.99 -15.31 -19.68
N ILE A 77 9.05 -14.66 -18.53
CA ILE A 77 7.86 -14.40 -17.72
C ILE A 77 7.04 -13.30 -18.38
N ARG A 78 5.77 -13.61 -18.67
CA ARG A 78 4.76 -12.67 -19.15
C ARG A 78 3.66 -12.51 -18.10
N PHE A 79 2.84 -11.48 -18.25
CA PHE A 79 1.79 -11.17 -17.27
C PHE A 79 0.41 -11.13 -17.95
N ASN A 80 -0.56 -11.73 -17.28
CA ASN A 80 -1.97 -11.62 -17.64
C ASN A 80 -2.48 -10.25 -17.19
N VAL A 81 -2.71 -9.35 -18.16
CA VAL A 81 -3.12 -7.95 -17.90
C VAL A 81 -4.38 -7.85 -17.04
N PRO A 82 -5.50 -8.55 -17.36
CA PRO A 82 -6.70 -8.52 -16.51
C PRO A 82 -6.46 -8.93 -15.07
N LEU A 83 -5.73 -10.02 -14.82
CA LEU A 83 -5.44 -10.48 -13.46
C LEU A 83 -4.51 -9.52 -12.71
N THR A 84 -3.54 -8.93 -13.41
CA THR A 84 -2.62 -7.93 -12.83
C THR A 84 -3.38 -6.68 -12.39
N VAL A 85 -4.27 -6.16 -13.25
CA VAL A 85 -5.10 -4.99 -12.92
C VAL A 85 -6.10 -5.34 -11.81
N LEU A 86 -6.72 -6.52 -11.85
CA LEU A 86 -7.64 -6.96 -10.81
C LEU A 86 -6.94 -7.07 -9.45
N SER A 87 -5.69 -7.58 -9.42
CA SER A 87 -4.91 -7.63 -8.18
C SER A 87 -4.64 -6.23 -7.59
N LEU A 88 -4.39 -5.22 -8.45
CA LEU A 88 -4.27 -3.82 -8.01
C LEU A 88 -5.57 -3.30 -7.38
N LEU A 89 -6.69 -3.53 -8.04
CA LEU A 89 -8.00 -3.10 -7.54
C LEU A 89 -8.33 -3.76 -6.20
N ILE A 90 -8.03 -5.05 -6.04
CA ILE A 90 -8.20 -5.77 -4.78
C ILE A 90 -7.32 -5.15 -3.70
N ALA A 91 -6.03 -4.89 -3.98
CA ALA A 91 -5.13 -4.28 -3.00
C ALA A 91 -5.69 -2.95 -2.45
N VAL A 92 -6.15 -2.07 -3.34
CA VAL A 92 -6.73 -0.78 -2.94
C VAL A 92 -8.06 -0.96 -2.20
N ALA A 93 -8.94 -1.82 -2.72
CA ALA A 93 -10.27 -2.03 -2.14
C ALA A 93 -10.20 -2.60 -0.73
N VAL A 94 -9.37 -3.64 -0.47
CA VAL A 94 -9.31 -4.27 0.85
C VAL A 94 -8.66 -3.36 1.88
N VAL A 95 -7.65 -2.56 1.48
CA VAL A 95 -7.06 -1.55 2.36
C VAL A 95 -8.10 -0.46 2.67
N LEU A 96 -8.86 0.01 1.68
CA LEU A 96 -9.92 0.99 1.90
C LEU A 96 -11.00 0.46 2.87
N VAL A 97 -11.44 -0.79 2.69
CA VAL A 97 -12.40 -1.43 3.60
C VAL A 97 -11.86 -1.48 5.02
N GLY A 98 -10.61 -1.91 5.21
CA GLY A 98 -9.96 -1.93 6.53
C GLY A 98 -9.88 -0.54 7.16
N LEU A 99 -9.44 0.47 6.40
CA LEU A 99 -9.38 1.86 6.85
C LEU A 99 -10.76 2.42 7.21
N CYS A 100 -11.80 2.06 6.46
CA CYS A 100 -13.18 2.44 6.77
C CYS A 100 -13.70 1.77 8.05
N ILE A 101 -13.43 0.47 8.25
CA ILE A 101 -13.85 -0.28 9.45
C ILE A 101 -13.28 0.39 10.71
N VAL A 102 -12.00 0.73 10.73
CA VAL A 102 -11.35 1.37 11.89
C VAL A 102 -11.55 2.89 11.90
N GLY A 103 -11.74 3.51 10.74
CA GLY A 103 -11.83 4.96 10.58
C GLY A 103 -13.20 5.53 10.94
N PHE A 104 -14.32 4.84 10.70
CA PHE A 104 -15.68 5.31 10.96
C PHE A 104 -16.31 4.77 12.23
N GLY A 105 -15.60 3.98 13.01
CA GLY A 105 -16.11 3.39 14.22
C GLY A 105 -15.40 3.84 15.48
N ASP A 106 -15.88 3.36 16.62
CA ASP A 106 -15.17 3.51 17.88
C ASP A 106 -13.86 2.70 17.83
N ASP A 107 -12.83 3.19 18.50
CA ASP A 107 -11.53 2.52 18.63
C ASP A 107 -11.64 1.30 19.54
N THR A 108 -12.20 0.21 19.00
CA THR A 108 -12.41 -1.04 19.73
C THR A 108 -11.55 -2.17 19.18
N THR A 109 -11.04 -3.01 20.06
CA THR A 109 -10.23 -4.18 19.68
C THR A 109 -10.95 -5.12 18.69
N PRO A 110 -12.25 -5.45 18.84
CA PRO A 110 -12.95 -6.28 17.85
C PRO A 110 -12.95 -5.71 16.44
N ARG A 111 -13.18 -4.39 16.28
CA ARG A 111 -13.15 -3.74 14.96
C ARG A 111 -11.77 -3.77 14.34
N LEU A 112 -10.73 -3.53 15.14
CA LEU A 112 -9.35 -3.65 14.69
C LEU A 112 -9.03 -5.05 14.18
N LEU A 113 -9.43 -6.08 14.92
CA LEU A 113 -9.19 -7.47 14.54
C LEU A 113 -9.98 -7.86 13.28
N ILE A 114 -11.26 -7.49 13.18
CA ILE A 114 -12.09 -7.76 12.01
C ILE A 114 -11.49 -7.05 10.77
N GLY A 115 -11.17 -5.76 10.90
CA GLY A 115 -10.51 -5.00 9.85
C GLY A 115 -9.18 -5.60 9.43
N GLY A 116 -8.37 -6.03 10.41
CA GLY A 116 -7.09 -6.69 10.18
C GLY A 116 -7.21 -8.01 9.44
N VAL A 117 -8.17 -8.87 9.82
CA VAL A 117 -8.43 -10.15 9.15
C VAL A 117 -8.90 -9.92 7.70
N ILE A 118 -9.88 -9.04 7.48
CA ILE A 118 -10.42 -8.74 6.15
C ILE A 118 -9.30 -8.19 5.25
N THR A 119 -8.56 -7.20 5.74
CA THR A 119 -7.47 -6.57 4.98
C THR A 119 -6.34 -7.58 4.73
N GLY A 120 -5.92 -8.34 5.74
CA GLY A 120 -4.82 -9.30 5.61
C GLY A 120 -5.13 -10.44 4.66
N VAL A 121 -6.32 -11.04 4.73
CA VAL A 121 -6.77 -12.06 3.78
C VAL A 121 -6.86 -11.46 2.37
N GLY A 122 -7.37 -10.24 2.23
CA GLY A 122 -7.44 -9.54 0.95
C GLY A 122 -6.05 -9.25 0.36
N VAL A 123 -5.08 -8.84 1.17
CA VAL A 123 -3.68 -8.62 0.74
C VAL A 123 -3.04 -9.94 0.32
N ALA A 124 -3.26 -11.04 1.06
CA ALA A 124 -2.81 -12.37 0.65
C ALA A 124 -3.46 -12.78 -0.68
N SER A 125 -4.76 -12.54 -0.86
CA SER A 125 -5.47 -12.81 -2.11
C SER A 125 -4.87 -12.03 -3.29
N MET A 126 -4.55 -10.75 -3.10
CA MET A 126 -3.84 -9.94 -4.09
C MET A 126 -2.49 -10.55 -4.46
N HIS A 127 -1.69 -10.95 -3.44
CA HIS A 127 -0.38 -11.54 -3.65
C HIS A 127 -0.45 -12.81 -4.50
N TYR A 128 -1.31 -13.77 -4.12
CA TYR A 128 -1.45 -15.00 -4.88
C TYR A 128 -2.11 -14.80 -6.25
N MET A 129 -2.97 -13.81 -6.40
CA MET A 129 -3.49 -13.40 -7.71
C MET A 129 -2.39 -12.80 -8.59
N GLY A 130 -1.47 -12.00 -8.01
CA GLY A 130 -0.30 -11.48 -8.71
C GLY A 130 0.63 -12.60 -9.18
N ILE A 131 0.85 -13.65 -8.36
CA ILE A 131 1.56 -14.86 -8.77
C ILE A 131 0.80 -15.58 -9.90
N ALA A 132 -0.50 -15.77 -9.78
CA ALA A 132 -1.32 -16.41 -10.81
C ALA A 132 -1.40 -15.59 -12.12
N ALA A 133 -1.10 -14.30 -12.08
CA ALA A 133 -1.00 -13.47 -13.27
C ALA A 133 0.29 -13.75 -14.07
N MET A 134 1.33 -14.35 -13.46
CA MET A 134 2.52 -14.79 -14.20
C MET A 134 2.15 -15.90 -15.19
N ARG A 135 2.57 -15.73 -16.43
CA ARG A 135 2.49 -16.70 -17.50
C ARG A 135 3.88 -17.22 -17.78
N LEU A 136 4.08 -18.49 -17.53
CA LEU A 136 5.33 -19.21 -17.71
C LEU A 136 5.02 -20.68 -18.03
N ASP A 137 5.98 -21.35 -18.66
CA ASP A 137 5.85 -22.73 -19.11
C ASP A 137 6.17 -23.69 -17.94
N GLY A 138 5.22 -23.85 -17.03
CA GLY A 138 5.39 -24.68 -15.84
C GLY A 138 4.11 -24.82 -15.01
N THR A 139 4.10 -25.81 -14.14
CA THR A 139 3.04 -26.01 -13.15
C THR A 139 3.49 -25.47 -11.81
N MET A 140 2.67 -24.57 -11.24
CA MET A 140 2.90 -24.01 -9.91
C MET A 140 2.25 -24.89 -8.85
N GLN A 141 2.99 -25.21 -7.82
CA GLN A 141 2.47 -25.83 -6.58
C GLN A 141 2.90 -25.01 -5.38
N PHE A 142 2.11 -25.04 -4.32
CA PHE A 142 2.42 -24.29 -3.12
C PHE A 142 2.61 -25.23 -1.93
N SER A 143 3.65 -24.97 -1.13
CA SER A 143 3.84 -25.61 0.16
C SER A 143 2.75 -25.13 1.12
N PRO A 144 1.87 -26.01 1.66
CA PRO A 144 0.78 -25.57 2.52
C PRO A 144 1.24 -24.82 3.77
N LEU A 145 2.37 -25.23 4.36
CA LEU A 145 2.91 -24.60 5.56
C LEU A 145 3.32 -23.14 5.30
N LEU A 146 4.09 -22.90 4.25
CA LEU A 146 4.55 -21.54 3.91
C LEU A 146 3.42 -20.67 3.38
N PHE A 147 2.45 -21.27 2.66
CA PHE A 147 1.22 -20.60 2.25
C PHE A 147 0.45 -20.06 3.46
N ILE A 148 0.17 -20.94 4.43
CA ILE A 148 -0.53 -20.57 5.67
C ILE A 148 0.28 -19.52 6.45
N ALA A 149 1.60 -19.71 6.56
CA ALA A 149 2.47 -18.77 7.25
C ALA A 149 2.40 -17.35 6.61
N SER A 150 2.42 -17.26 5.27
CA SER A 150 2.30 -15.96 4.59
C SER A 150 0.94 -15.29 4.85
N VAL A 151 -0.15 -16.05 4.88
CA VAL A 151 -1.48 -15.53 5.21
C VAL A 151 -1.54 -15.03 6.66
N VAL A 152 -0.97 -15.77 7.60
CA VAL A 152 -0.90 -15.36 9.02
C VAL A 152 -0.08 -14.06 9.14
N ILE A 153 1.07 -13.98 8.47
CA ILE A 153 1.88 -12.75 8.45
C ILE A 153 1.05 -11.59 7.85
N ALA A 154 0.29 -11.82 6.78
CA ALA A 154 -0.57 -10.79 6.18
C ALA A 154 -1.61 -10.26 7.17
N VAL A 155 -2.28 -11.14 7.92
CA VAL A 155 -3.30 -10.76 8.90
C VAL A 155 -2.68 -9.98 10.07
N VAL A 156 -1.55 -10.45 10.60
CA VAL A 156 -0.84 -9.77 11.70
C VAL A 156 -0.33 -8.40 11.23
N ALA A 157 0.30 -8.34 10.05
CA ALA A 157 0.80 -7.11 9.47
C ALA A 157 -0.32 -6.10 9.19
N ALA A 158 -1.45 -6.53 8.62
CA ALA A 158 -2.61 -5.68 8.37
C ALA A 158 -3.24 -5.15 9.67
N THR A 159 -3.34 -6.00 10.69
CA THR A 159 -3.85 -5.58 12.02
C THR A 159 -2.93 -4.53 12.64
N ALA A 160 -1.60 -4.75 12.60
CA ALA A 160 -0.63 -3.78 13.08
C ALA A 160 -0.67 -2.48 12.28
N ALA A 161 -0.77 -2.56 10.94
CA ALA A 161 -0.89 -1.40 10.07
C ALA A 161 -2.14 -0.56 10.41
N LEU A 162 -3.31 -1.19 10.58
CA LEU A 162 -4.53 -0.50 10.98
C LEU A 162 -4.41 0.10 12.38
N TRP A 163 -3.74 -0.57 13.31
CA TRP A 163 -3.44 0.00 14.63
C TRP A 163 -2.55 1.24 14.53
N PHE A 164 -1.52 1.23 13.66
CA PHE A 164 -0.68 2.39 13.42
C PHE A 164 -1.50 3.58 12.88
N THR A 165 -2.48 3.34 11.99
CA THR A 165 -3.33 4.43 11.49
C THR A 165 -4.13 5.13 12.58
N LEU A 166 -4.44 4.44 13.68
CA LEU A 166 -5.16 4.99 14.83
C LEU A 166 -4.24 5.70 15.82
N ARG A 167 -2.97 5.31 15.94
CA ARG A 167 -2.07 5.72 17.03
C ARG A 167 -0.96 6.67 16.63
N MET A 168 -0.48 6.63 15.38
CA MET A 168 0.68 7.44 14.97
C MET A 168 0.28 8.89 14.72
N ARG A 169 0.86 9.81 15.49
CA ARG A 169 0.54 11.24 15.43
C ARG A 169 1.73 12.11 15.04
N THR A 170 2.93 11.74 15.49
CA THR A 170 4.16 12.48 15.22
C THR A 170 4.85 11.97 13.96
N ILE A 171 5.67 12.82 13.33
CA ILE A 171 6.44 12.44 12.13
C ILE A 171 7.35 11.25 12.42
N TRP A 172 8.03 11.23 13.55
CA TRP A 172 8.97 10.17 13.91
C TRP A 172 8.29 8.84 14.19
N SER A 173 7.13 8.86 14.87
CA SER A 173 6.33 7.64 15.06
C SER A 173 5.78 7.10 13.73
N THR A 174 5.39 8.00 12.81
CA THR A 174 4.93 7.61 11.46
C THR A 174 6.06 6.98 10.64
N VAL A 175 7.26 7.55 10.68
CA VAL A 175 8.44 6.97 10.02
C VAL A 175 8.76 5.59 10.59
N GLY A 176 8.82 5.44 11.92
CA GLY A 176 9.06 4.15 12.56
C GLY A 176 8.00 3.09 12.18
N ALA A 177 6.72 3.47 12.21
CA ALA A 177 5.62 2.60 11.77
C ALA A 177 5.75 2.20 10.30
N ALA A 178 6.09 3.13 9.40
CA ALA A 178 6.27 2.86 7.99
C ALA A 178 7.44 1.88 7.71
N LEU A 179 8.55 2.02 8.43
CA LEU A 179 9.68 1.08 8.36
C LEU A 179 9.25 -0.34 8.78
N ILE A 180 8.51 -0.47 9.87
CA ILE A 180 7.98 -1.75 10.36
C ILE A 180 6.99 -2.34 9.35
N MET A 181 6.06 -1.54 8.81
CA MET A 181 5.13 -1.97 7.78
C MET A 181 5.88 -2.48 6.54
N GLY A 182 6.92 -1.77 6.08
CA GLY A 182 7.75 -2.19 4.96
C GLY A 182 8.37 -3.57 5.18
N VAL A 183 8.93 -3.83 6.37
CA VAL A 183 9.47 -5.16 6.73
C VAL A 183 8.37 -6.22 6.70
N ALA A 184 7.20 -5.94 7.31
CA ALA A 184 6.11 -6.89 7.40
C ALA A 184 5.52 -7.25 6.02
N ILE A 185 5.35 -6.26 5.14
CA ILE A 185 4.83 -6.45 3.77
C ILE A 185 5.84 -7.27 2.93
N CYS A 186 7.12 -6.92 2.98
CA CYS A 186 8.18 -7.70 2.32
C CYS A 186 8.28 -9.12 2.89
N GLY A 187 8.19 -9.26 4.21
CA GLY A 187 8.22 -10.56 4.89
C GLY A 187 7.09 -11.48 4.43
N MET A 188 5.87 -10.96 4.34
CA MET A 188 4.74 -11.71 3.79
C MET A 188 4.99 -12.13 2.33
N HIS A 189 5.42 -11.17 1.49
CA HIS A 189 5.67 -11.43 0.07
C HIS A 189 6.71 -12.53 -0.14
N TYR A 190 7.89 -12.41 0.50
CA TYR A 190 8.96 -13.39 0.30
C TYR A 190 8.64 -14.74 0.94
N THR A 191 7.86 -14.80 2.02
CA THR A 191 7.33 -16.06 2.57
C THR A 191 6.37 -16.72 1.57
N GLY A 192 5.49 -15.94 0.93
CA GLY A 192 4.60 -16.43 -0.12
C GLY A 192 5.35 -16.90 -1.36
N MET A 193 6.40 -16.18 -1.79
CA MET A 193 7.26 -16.61 -2.89
C MET A 193 8.02 -17.90 -2.56
N ALA A 194 8.50 -18.05 -1.34
CA ALA A 194 9.16 -19.29 -0.87
C ALA A 194 8.19 -20.48 -0.80
N ALA A 195 6.87 -20.24 -0.69
CA ALA A 195 5.87 -21.29 -0.76
C ALA A 195 5.74 -21.88 -2.17
N MET A 196 6.06 -21.10 -3.23
CA MET A 196 5.88 -21.49 -4.62
C MET A 196 6.98 -22.44 -5.08
N LYS A 197 6.58 -23.56 -5.69
CA LYS A 197 7.45 -24.56 -6.33
C LYS A 197 7.04 -24.68 -7.81
N MET A 198 8.04 -24.66 -8.69
CA MET A 198 7.84 -24.77 -10.12
C MET A 198 8.24 -26.16 -10.61
N TYR A 199 7.38 -26.77 -11.43
CA TYR A 199 7.61 -28.06 -12.06
C TYR A 199 7.51 -27.93 -13.58
N PRO A 200 8.37 -28.64 -14.36
CA PRO A 200 8.30 -28.61 -15.81
C PRO A 200 6.99 -29.25 -16.30
N VAL A 201 6.47 -28.74 -17.41
CA VAL A 201 5.33 -29.34 -18.13
C VAL A 201 5.84 -30.34 -19.15
N ALA A 202 5.05 -31.37 -19.48
CA ALA A 202 5.40 -32.38 -20.48
C ALA A 202 5.60 -31.72 -21.87
N PRO A 203 6.61 -32.17 -22.65
CA PRO A 203 6.83 -31.67 -24.01
C PRO A 203 5.57 -31.77 -24.86
N GLY A 204 5.19 -30.69 -25.55
CA GLY A 204 4.03 -30.66 -26.48
C GLY A 204 2.75 -30.06 -25.88
N THR A 205 2.72 -29.67 -24.60
CA THR A 205 1.57 -28.99 -23.98
C THR A 205 1.70 -27.46 -23.98
N LEU A 206 2.77 -26.94 -24.57
CA LEU A 206 3.07 -25.51 -24.60
C LEU A 206 2.18 -24.76 -25.61
N ALA A 207 1.15 -24.09 -25.15
CA ALA A 207 0.58 -22.97 -25.89
C ALA A 207 1.54 -21.79 -25.72
N ALA A 208 1.85 -21.07 -26.83
CA ALA A 208 2.65 -19.86 -26.78
C ALA A 208 2.16 -18.98 -25.62
N THR A 209 3.07 -18.59 -24.71
CA THR A 209 2.75 -17.86 -23.50
C THR A 209 2.11 -16.51 -23.87
N ALA A 210 0.77 -16.49 -23.94
CA ALA A 210 0.01 -15.27 -24.20
C ALA A 210 0.07 -14.36 -22.95
N GLY A 211 0.48 -13.11 -23.14
CA GLY A 211 0.56 -12.14 -22.07
C GLY A 211 1.47 -10.96 -22.43
N ALA A 212 1.40 -9.91 -21.62
CA ALA A 212 2.23 -8.74 -21.79
C ALA A 212 3.61 -8.92 -21.17
N SER A 213 4.65 -8.35 -21.78
CA SER A 213 5.99 -8.36 -21.20
C SER A 213 6.07 -7.42 -19.97
N ALA A 214 7.02 -7.69 -19.07
CA ALA A 214 7.30 -6.79 -17.97
C ALA A 214 7.68 -5.38 -18.45
N ALA A 215 8.51 -5.27 -19.48
CA ALA A 215 8.94 -3.97 -20.02
C ALA A 215 7.79 -3.19 -20.69
N GLY A 216 6.91 -3.87 -21.44
CA GLY A 216 5.85 -3.18 -22.19
C GLY A 216 4.61 -2.84 -21.37
N PHE A 217 4.38 -3.50 -20.25
CA PHE A 217 3.17 -3.30 -19.44
C PHE A 217 3.46 -3.06 -17.96
N LEU A 218 4.19 -3.96 -17.32
CA LEU A 218 4.34 -3.93 -15.86
C LEU A 218 5.19 -2.74 -15.41
N LEU A 219 6.34 -2.49 -16.06
CA LEU A 219 7.21 -1.35 -15.71
C LEU A 219 6.53 0.00 -15.91
N PRO A 220 5.85 0.31 -17.04
CA PRO A 220 5.07 1.54 -17.19
C PRO A 220 4.00 1.70 -16.11
N LEU A 221 3.31 0.63 -15.74
CA LEU A 221 2.27 0.67 -14.71
C LEU A 221 2.87 0.94 -13.32
N ILE A 222 3.95 0.26 -12.95
CA ILE A 222 4.70 0.51 -11.72
C ILE A 222 5.19 1.97 -11.67
N LEU A 223 5.79 2.44 -12.75
CA LEU A 223 6.30 3.81 -12.83
C LEU A 223 5.17 4.84 -12.68
N GLY A 224 4.04 4.65 -13.36
CA GLY A 224 2.87 5.52 -13.25
C GLY A 224 2.34 5.62 -11.81
N ILE A 225 2.20 4.47 -11.12
CA ILE A 225 1.75 4.44 -9.72
C ILE A 225 2.81 5.09 -8.80
N SER A 226 4.10 4.86 -9.05
CA SER A 226 5.18 5.44 -8.26
C SER A 226 5.25 6.96 -8.42
N ILE A 227 5.07 7.48 -9.64
CA ILE A 227 4.97 8.93 -9.92
C ILE A 227 3.75 9.51 -9.21
N LEU A 228 2.59 8.85 -9.30
CA LEU A 228 1.38 9.29 -8.59
C LEU A 228 1.63 9.36 -7.08
N ALA A 229 2.26 8.34 -6.49
CA ALA A 229 2.62 8.33 -5.07
C ALA A 229 3.57 9.49 -4.72
N PHE A 230 4.56 9.77 -5.58
CA PHE A 230 5.47 10.90 -5.39
C PHE A 230 4.75 12.25 -5.45
N VAL A 231 3.86 12.43 -6.44
CA VAL A 231 3.04 13.66 -6.55
C VAL A 231 2.15 13.83 -5.33
N LEU A 232 1.49 12.78 -4.87
CA LEU A 232 0.69 12.81 -3.64
C LEU A 232 1.55 13.17 -2.42
N THR A 233 2.78 12.67 -2.34
CA THR A 233 3.73 13.04 -1.28
C THR A 233 4.00 14.55 -1.29
N ALA A 234 4.33 15.08 -2.46
CA ALA A 234 4.61 16.49 -2.62
C ALA A 234 3.38 17.36 -2.24
N LEU A 235 2.19 16.97 -2.70
CA LEU A 235 0.96 17.68 -2.36
C LEU A 235 0.66 17.66 -0.86
N ILE A 236 0.88 16.51 -0.18
CA ILE A 236 0.70 16.39 1.27
C ILE A 236 1.75 17.21 2.03
N ALA A 237 3.00 17.21 1.56
CA ALA A 237 4.08 17.97 2.18
C ALA A 237 3.90 19.49 2.04
N LEU A 238 3.36 19.93 0.90
CA LEU A 238 3.10 21.36 0.61
C LEU A 238 1.77 21.85 1.19
N SER A 239 0.90 20.97 1.65
CA SER A 239 -0.37 21.38 2.28
C SER A 239 -0.12 21.83 3.71
N PRO A 240 -0.74 22.95 4.17
CA PRO A 240 -0.59 23.44 5.53
C PRO A 240 -0.88 22.35 6.57
N SER A 241 -0.13 22.33 7.64
CA SER A 241 -0.39 21.44 8.78
C SER A 241 -1.65 21.91 9.53
N ASP A 242 -2.28 20.97 10.25
CA ASP A 242 -3.46 21.32 11.09
C ASP A 242 -3.10 22.37 12.16
N GLU A 243 -1.84 22.42 12.60
CA GLU A 243 -1.33 23.44 13.54
C GLU A 243 -1.24 24.81 12.86
N GLU A 244 -0.75 24.87 11.62
CA GLU A 244 -0.70 26.13 10.84
C GLU A 244 -2.10 26.66 10.55
N ILE A 245 -3.04 25.79 10.15
CA ILE A 245 -4.44 26.16 9.90
C ILE A 245 -5.09 26.71 11.18
N ARG A 246 -4.87 26.06 12.34
CA ARG A 246 -5.40 26.53 13.62
C ARG A 246 -4.74 27.83 14.07
N ALA A 247 -3.44 27.96 13.87
CA ALA A 247 -2.72 29.20 14.20
C ALA A 247 -3.20 30.37 13.34
N GLU A 248 -3.43 30.15 12.04
CA GLU A 248 -3.96 31.15 11.13
C GLU A 248 -5.41 31.53 11.48
N ALA A 249 -6.27 30.56 11.83
CA ALA A 249 -7.62 30.81 12.29
C ALA A 249 -7.64 31.63 13.61
N ALA A 250 -6.79 31.27 14.58
CA ALA A 250 -6.66 32.00 15.84
C ALA A 250 -6.14 33.42 15.64
N LEU A 251 -5.20 33.60 14.71
CA LEU A 251 -4.68 34.94 14.35
C LEU A 251 -5.78 35.79 13.72
N THR A 252 -6.55 35.22 12.79
CA THR A 252 -7.66 35.90 12.12
C THR A 252 -8.73 36.35 13.12
N GLU A 253 -9.05 35.49 14.09
CA GLU A 253 -10.00 35.82 15.16
C GLU A 253 -9.50 36.94 16.06
N ARG A 254 -8.20 36.94 16.42
CA ARG A 254 -7.58 38.03 17.20
C ARG A 254 -7.60 39.34 16.44
N ILE A 255 -7.32 39.35 15.13
CA ILE A 255 -7.38 40.55 14.30
C ILE A 255 -8.80 41.10 14.28
N ALA A 256 -9.82 40.26 14.07
CA ALA A 256 -11.23 40.68 14.09
C ALA A 256 -11.65 41.26 15.46
N GLN A 257 -11.17 40.70 16.58
CA GLN A 257 -11.41 41.25 17.91
C GLN A 257 -10.73 42.63 18.11
N LEU A 258 -9.53 42.80 17.63
CA LEU A 258 -8.80 44.07 17.68
C LEU A 258 -9.48 45.14 16.86
N GLU A 259 -9.97 44.83 15.64
CA GLU A 259 -10.73 45.75 14.80
C GLU A 259 -12.05 46.16 15.45
N GLN A 260 -12.76 45.25 16.12
CA GLN A 260 -13.97 45.57 16.88
C GLN A 260 -13.67 46.50 18.08
N ASN A 261 -12.55 46.29 18.74
CA ASN A 261 -12.18 47.10 19.91
C ASN A 261 -11.55 48.46 19.55
N THR A 262 -10.96 48.57 18.33
CA THR A 262 -10.37 49.83 17.82
C THR A 262 -11.32 50.67 16.99
N GLY A 263 -12.52 50.14 16.66
CA GLY A 263 -13.62 50.89 16.06
C GLY A 263 -14.02 52.02 16.98
N GLY A 264 -13.45 53.19 16.78
CA GLY A 264 -13.40 54.32 17.65
C GLY A 264 -14.76 54.97 17.94
N PRO A 265 -14.77 56.02 18.79
CA PRO A 265 -16.01 56.61 19.32
C PRO A 265 -16.87 57.17 18.18
N ARG A 266 -18.11 56.72 18.10
CA ARG A 266 -19.12 57.34 17.24
C ARG A 266 -19.24 58.81 17.68
N TYR A 267 -18.66 59.70 16.87
CA TYR A 267 -19.01 61.09 16.94
C TYR A 267 -20.52 61.20 16.70
N ARG A 268 -21.30 61.37 17.76
CA ARG A 268 -22.63 61.93 17.65
C ARG A 268 -22.45 63.43 17.48
N GLY A 269 -22.63 63.95 16.28
CA GLY A 269 -22.92 65.33 16.00
C GLY A 269 -24.44 65.54 15.98
#